data_40d041ea2d7fdd941bfe410cfebbced9
#
_entry.id   40d041ea2d7fdd941bfe410cfebbced9
#
_cell.length_a   1.000
_cell.length_b   1.000
_cell.length_c   1.000
_cell.angle_alpha   90.00
_cell.angle_beta   90.00
_cell.angle_gamma   90.00
#
_symmetry.space_group_name_H-M   'P 1'
#
loop_
_entity.id
_entity.type
_entity.pdbx_description
1 polymer ?
#
loop_
_entity_poly.entity_id
_entity_poly.type
_entity_poly.pdbx_seq_one_letter_code
_entity_poly.pdbx_strand_id
1 'polypeptide(L)'
;ETAMENHGERLLLASPDGSTLEIPAKDDVVVGREDPISEVFPDLDLTGFGGMEKGVSRKHAVIHRSGADYTVEDMGSTNGTYVNRKKVLPNMPQAIKPGDELRFGKLAFSLKAA
;
A
#
# COMPACT_ATOMS: atom_id res chain seq x y z
N GLU A 1 -0.72 -8.00 -28.06
CA GLU A 1 -0.50 -7.81 -27.57
C GLU A 1 -0.66 -7.84 -26.75
N THR A 2 -0.87 -7.77 -26.78
CA THR A 2 -0.88 -7.61 -26.12
C THR A 2 -0.82 -7.78 -25.07
N ALA A 3 -0.95 -8.07 -24.94
CA ALA A 3 -0.94 -8.14 -23.94
C ALA A 3 -0.60 -7.77 -23.13
N MET A 4 -0.25 -7.43 -23.16
CA MET A 4 0.17 -6.86 -22.47
C MET A 4 -0.31 -6.10 -22.02
N GLU A 5 -0.77 -5.93 -22.38
CA GLU A 5 -1.18 -5.17 -22.09
C GLU A 5 -1.85 -5.09 -21.16
N ASN A 6 -2.16 -5.26 -20.82
CA ASN A 6 -2.76 -5.23 -19.92
C ASN A 6 -2.49 -5.53 -18.79
N HIS A 7 -1.70 -5.56 -18.66
CA HIS A 7 -1.36 -5.87 -17.55
C HIS A 7 -1.57 -4.92 -16.70
N GLY A 8 -2.27 -4.72 -16.79
CA GLY A 8 -2.42 -4.09 -15.81
C GLY A 8 -2.29 -2.75 -15.75
N GLU A 9 -3.16 -2.00 -15.22
CA GLU A 9 -2.92 -0.67 -14.99
C GLU A 9 -1.85 -0.48 -13.99
N ARG A 10 -1.06 0.55 -14.15
CA ARG A 10 -0.15 1.00 -13.13
C ARG A 10 -0.93 1.78 -12.08
N LEU A 11 -0.61 1.55 -10.83
CA LEU A 11 -1.28 2.22 -9.73
C LEU A 11 -0.30 3.09 -8.97
N LEU A 12 -0.81 4.21 -8.46
CA LEU A 12 -0.06 5.16 -7.66
C LEU A 12 -0.77 5.40 -6.34
N LEU A 13 0.04 5.67 -5.31
CA LEU A 13 -0.46 6.25 -4.07
C LEU A 13 -0.13 7.74 -4.13
N ALA A 14 -1.15 8.58 -4.03
CA ALA A 14 -0.97 10.02 -4.05
C ALA A 14 -1.16 10.58 -2.66
N SER A 15 -0.12 11.27 -2.17
CA SER A 15 -0.16 11.93 -0.88
C SER A 15 -0.95 13.23 -0.97
N PRO A 16 -1.53 13.72 0.13
CA PRO A 16 -2.22 15.01 0.11
C PRO A 16 -1.36 16.18 -0.35
N ASP A 17 -0.04 16.11 -0.20
CA ASP A 17 0.86 17.18 -0.63
C ASP A 17 1.20 17.12 -2.12
N GLY A 18 0.62 16.17 -2.84
CA GLY A 18 0.87 16.03 -4.28
C GLY A 18 1.97 15.05 -4.65
N SER A 19 2.71 14.55 -3.67
CA SER A 19 3.72 13.53 -3.94
C SER A 19 3.06 12.23 -4.33
N THR A 20 3.72 11.46 -5.18
CA THR A 20 3.18 10.17 -5.60
C THR A 20 4.22 9.08 -5.40
N LEU A 21 3.73 7.85 -5.23
CA LEU A 21 4.57 6.69 -5.08
C LEU A 21 3.97 5.57 -5.90
N GLU A 22 4.70 5.11 -6.90
CA GLU A 22 4.18 4.07 -7.78
C GLU A 22 4.22 2.72 -7.08
N ILE A 23 3.13 1.96 -7.19
CA ILE A 23 3.06 0.62 -6.62
C ILE A 23 3.80 -0.32 -7.58
N PRO A 24 4.83 -1.05 -7.10
CA PRO A 24 5.57 -1.96 -7.98
C PRO A 24 4.68 -3.02 -8.63
N ALA A 25 5.06 -3.43 -9.83
CA ALA A 25 4.30 -4.43 -10.58
C ALA A 25 4.68 -5.83 -10.10
N LYS A 26 4.26 -6.17 -8.90
CA LYS A 26 4.49 -7.46 -8.28
C LYS A 26 3.17 -8.01 -7.78
N ASP A 27 3.10 -9.32 -7.61
CA ASP A 27 1.88 -9.94 -7.10
C ASP A 27 1.63 -9.60 -5.63
N ASP A 28 2.71 -9.48 -4.85
CA ASP A 28 2.61 -9.15 -3.44
C ASP A 28 3.56 -8.00 -3.15
N VAL A 29 3.01 -6.88 -2.72
CA VAL A 29 3.77 -5.65 -2.45
C VAL A 29 3.70 -5.37 -0.97
N VAL A 30 4.84 -5.47 -0.28
CA VAL A 30 4.92 -5.19 1.15
C VAL A 30 5.02 -3.70 1.37
N VAL A 31 4.11 -3.15 2.16
CA VAL A 31 4.07 -1.73 2.51
C VAL A 31 4.56 -1.57 3.94
N GLY A 32 5.45 -0.64 4.17
CA GLY A 32 5.95 -0.40 5.51
C GLY A 32 7.02 0.67 5.53
N ARG A 33 7.96 0.53 6.45
CA ARG A 33 9.10 1.45 6.50
C ARG A 33 10.39 0.66 6.67
N GLU A 34 11.42 1.14 6.01
CA GLU A 34 12.70 0.48 6.01
C GLU A 34 13.32 0.48 7.41
N ASP A 35 13.90 -0.65 7.79
CA ASP A 35 14.65 -0.76 9.03
C ASP A 35 15.86 -1.65 8.77
N PRO A 36 17.01 -1.05 8.41
CA PRO A 36 18.20 -1.83 8.05
C PRO A 36 18.72 -2.69 9.21
N ILE A 37 18.52 -2.24 10.47
CA ILE A 37 19.01 -3.01 11.62
C ILE A 37 18.27 -4.33 11.73
N SER A 38 16.96 -4.34 11.48
CA SER A 38 16.15 -5.55 11.47
C SER A 38 16.10 -6.20 10.11
N GLU A 39 16.83 -5.65 9.12
CA GLU A 39 16.84 -6.16 7.75
C GLU A 39 15.45 -6.19 7.13
N VAL A 40 14.68 -5.13 7.35
CA VAL A 40 13.36 -5.00 6.76
C VAL A 40 13.43 -3.98 5.63
N PHE A 41 13.07 -4.44 4.41
CA PHE A 41 13.13 -3.59 3.21
C PHE A 41 11.82 -3.76 2.45
N PRO A 42 10.79 -2.99 2.81
CA PRO A 42 9.49 -3.13 2.15
C PRO A 42 9.55 -2.66 0.69
N ASP A 43 8.66 -3.22 -0.13
CA ASP A 43 8.57 -2.82 -1.54
C ASP A 43 8.09 -1.38 -1.68
N LEU A 44 7.18 -0.95 -0.80
CA LEU A 44 6.76 0.44 -0.71
C LEU A 44 7.22 0.95 0.64
N ASP A 45 8.26 1.78 0.59
CA ASP A 45 8.87 2.31 1.81
C ASP A 45 8.28 3.69 2.09
N LEU A 46 7.55 3.80 3.19
CA LEU A 46 6.88 5.05 3.56
C LEU A 46 7.71 5.91 4.51
N THR A 47 8.99 5.56 4.70
CA THR A 47 9.88 6.33 5.57
C THR A 47 9.95 7.80 5.13
N GLY A 48 10.10 8.04 3.83
CA GLY A 48 10.21 9.39 3.29
C GLY A 48 8.93 10.22 3.41
N PHE A 49 7.83 9.58 3.77
CA PHE A 49 6.56 10.28 3.98
C PHE A 49 6.27 10.51 5.46
N GLY A 50 7.28 10.34 6.29
CA GLY A 50 7.09 10.47 7.74
C GLY A 50 6.48 9.23 8.36
N GLY A 51 6.77 8.05 7.80
CA GLY A 51 6.14 6.82 8.26
C GLY A 51 6.35 6.53 9.73
N MET A 52 7.55 6.80 10.26
CA MET A 52 7.81 6.51 11.66
C MET A 52 6.93 7.37 12.56
N GLU A 53 6.91 8.68 12.31
CA GLU A 53 6.13 9.62 13.11
C GLU A 53 4.62 9.40 12.96
N LYS A 54 4.21 8.90 11.81
CA LYS A 54 2.79 8.67 11.53
C LYS A 54 2.34 7.27 11.90
N GLY A 55 3.21 6.50 12.54
CA GLY A 55 2.81 5.22 13.09
C GLY A 55 2.75 4.07 12.09
N VAL A 56 3.52 4.14 11.02
CA VAL A 56 3.61 3.04 10.07
C VAL A 56 4.55 1.98 10.63
N SER A 57 4.10 0.73 10.65
CA SER A 57 4.91 -0.40 11.11
C SER A 57 5.94 -0.78 10.03
N ARG A 58 7.01 -1.46 10.45
CA ARG A 58 8.04 -1.92 9.51
C ARG A 58 7.45 -2.79 8.42
N LYS A 59 6.65 -3.78 8.79
CA LYS A 59 5.83 -4.55 7.84
C LYS A 59 4.40 -4.24 8.19
N HIS A 60 3.78 -3.32 7.45
CA HIS A 60 2.48 -2.78 7.82
C HIS A 60 1.33 -3.50 7.13
N ALA A 61 1.45 -3.67 5.84
CA ALA A 61 0.39 -4.25 5.02
C ALA A 61 0.99 -4.89 3.78
N VAL A 62 0.18 -5.71 3.10
CA VAL A 62 0.57 -6.26 1.80
C VAL A 62 -0.54 -5.93 0.83
N ILE A 63 -0.16 -5.40 -0.34
CA ILE A 63 -1.09 -5.22 -1.44
C ILE A 63 -0.89 -6.42 -2.37
N HIS A 64 -1.96 -7.18 -2.57
CA HIS A 64 -1.96 -8.35 -3.44
C HIS A 64 -2.63 -8.02 -4.76
N ARG A 65 -2.07 -8.53 -5.84
CA ARG A 65 -2.68 -8.42 -7.15
C ARG A 65 -3.03 -9.80 -7.67
N SER A 66 -4.25 -9.95 -8.17
CA SER A 66 -4.69 -11.19 -8.78
C SER A 66 -5.43 -10.81 -10.06
N GLY A 67 -4.76 -10.96 -11.21
CA GLY A 67 -5.31 -10.51 -12.48
C GLY A 67 -5.46 -9.00 -12.49
N ALA A 68 -6.69 -8.53 -12.68
CA ALA A 68 -6.99 -7.10 -12.68
C ALA A 68 -7.44 -6.60 -11.30
N ASP A 69 -7.49 -7.51 -10.32
CA ASP A 69 -8.03 -7.17 -8.99
C ASP A 69 -6.91 -6.94 -8.00
N TYR A 70 -7.15 -6.04 -7.06
CA TYR A 70 -6.20 -5.72 -5.99
C TYR A 70 -6.89 -5.85 -4.66
N THR A 71 -6.16 -6.33 -3.67
CA THR A 71 -6.61 -6.33 -2.27
C THR A 71 -5.49 -5.82 -1.38
N VAL A 72 -5.85 -5.37 -0.18
CA VAL A 72 -4.86 -5.02 0.83
C VAL A 72 -5.14 -5.83 2.08
N GLU A 73 -4.07 -6.31 2.69
CA GLU A 73 -4.15 -7.11 3.92
C GLU A 73 -3.27 -6.48 4.98
N ASP A 74 -3.81 -6.35 6.21
CA ASP A 74 -3.03 -5.81 7.33
C ASP A 74 -2.12 -6.91 7.88
N MET A 75 -0.88 -6.57 8.17
CA MET A 75 0.12 -7.52 8.64
C MET A 75 0.29 -7.48 10.16
N GLY A 76 -0.80 -7.20 10.88
CA GLY A 76 -0.73 -7.06 12.33
C GLY A 76 -0.10 -5.75 12.75
N SER A 77 -0.35 -4.69 11.99
CA SER A 77 0.24 -3.39 12.26
C SER A 77 -0.22 -2.84 13.60
N THR A 78 0.61 -2.00 14.22
CA THR A 78 0.28 -1.41 15.51
C THR A 78 -0.89 -0.44 15.42
N ASN A 79 -0.94 0.36 14.35
CA ASN A 79 -1.93 1.44 14.25
C ASN A 79 -2.99 1.22 13.19
N GLY A 80 -2.93 0.08 12.48
CA GLY A 80 -4.00 -0.31 11.58
C GLY A 80 -3.83 0.15 10.14
N THR A 81 -4.56 -0.53 9.27
CA THR A 81 -4.70 -0.21 7.85
C THR A 81 -6.17 0.06 7.60
N TYR A 82 -6.48 1.09 6.80
CA TYR A 82 -7.86 1.51 6.56
C TYR A 82 -8.10 1.72 5.08
N VAL A 83 -9.28 1.31 4.62
CA VAL A 83 -9.73 1.57 3.24
C VAL A 83 -11.00 2.40 3.36
N ASN A 84 -10.99 3.60 2.81
CA ASN A 84 -12.12 4.54 2.88
C ASN A 84 -12.59 4.69 4.33
N ARG A 85 -11.62 4.77 5.26
CA ARG A 85 -11.84 4.98 6.69
C ARG A 85 -12.43 3.79 7.42
N LYS A 86 -12.49 2.62 6.77
CA LYS A 86 -12.90 1.39 7.43
C LYS A 86 -11.68 0.55 7.70
N LYS A 87 -11.55 0.08 8.93
CA LYS A 87 -10.39 -0.70 9.33
C LYS A 87 -10.39 -2.05 8.62
N VAL A 88 -9.22 -2.39 8.06
CA VAL A 88 -9.00 -3.71 7.47
C VAL A 88 -8.67 -4.66 8.60
N LEU A 89 -9.45 -5.73 8.73
CA LEU A 89 -9.22 -6.70 9.79
C LEU A 89 -8.04 -7.60 9.42
N PRO A 90 -7.22 -8.02 10.41
CA PRO A 90 -6.08 -8.89 10.12
C PRO A 90 -6.52 -10.18 9.46
N ASN A 91 -5.73 -10.64 8.50
CA ASN A 91 -5.99 -11.88 7.76
C ASN A 91 -7.29 -11.87 6.96
N MET A 92 -7.84 -10.69 6.69
CA MET A 92 -9.04 -10.56 5.87
C MET A 92 -8.77 -9.52 4.80
N PRO A 93 -8.24 -9.94 3.63
CA PRO A 93 -7.94 -8.99 2.56
C PRO A 93 -9.17 -8.21 2.13
N GLN A 94 -8.97 -6.92 1.89
CA GLN A 94 -10.01 -6.00 1.50
C GLN A 94 -9.76 -5.56 0.07
N ALA A 95 -10.78 -5.67 -0.79
CA ALA A 95 -10.67 -5.22 -2.19
C ALA A 95 -10.44 -3.71 -2.24
N ILE A 96 -9.55 -3.30 -3.14
CA ILE A 96 -9.25 -1.89 -3.37
C ILE A 96 -9.27 -1.60 -4.86
N LYS A 97 -9.52 -0.35 -5.21
CA LYS A 97 -9.57 0.09 -6.60
C LYS A 97 -9.21 1.56 -6.69
N PRO A 98 -8.86 2.06 -7.87
CA PRO A 98 -8.61 3.49 -8.02
C PRO A 98 -9.79 4.32 -7.52
N GLY A 99 -9.50 5.38 -6.82
CA GLY A 99 -10.50 6.21 -6.17
C GLY A 99 -10.63 5.96 -4.68
N ASP A 100 -10.11 4.82 -4.20
CA ASP A 100 -10.16 4.54 -2.77
C ASP A 100 -9.09 5.32 -2.02
N GLU A 101 -9.39 5.61 -0.74
CA GLU A 101 -8.40 6.16 0.18
C GLU A 101 -7.79 5.00 0.96
N LEU A 102 -6.47 4.92 0.97
CA LEU A 102 -5.76 3.94 1.78
C LEU A 102 -5.01 4.66 2.87
N ARG A 103 -5.10 4.15 4.10
CA ARG A 103 -4.37 4.74 5.20
C ARG A 103 -3.60 3.68 5.95
N PHE A 104 -2.32 3.97 6.18
CA PHE A 104 -1.41 3.10 6.92
C PHE A 104 -0.99 3.87 8.16
N GLY A 105 -1.48 3.47 9.33
CA GLY A 105 -1.33 4.28 10.51
C GLY A 105 -2.04 5.61 10.33
N LYS A 106 -1.30 6.71 10.37
CA LYS A 106 -1.87 8.03 10.13
C LYS A 106 -1.55 8.60 8.75
N LEU A 107 -0.87 7.83 7.90
CA LEU A 107 -0.54 8.26 6.55
C LEU A 107 -1.67 7.87 5.60
N ALA A 108 -2.30 8.86 4.99
CA ALA A 108 -3.40 8.64 4.06
C ALA A 108 -2.94 8.94 2.63
N PHE A 109 -3.40 8.11 1.71
CA PHE A 109 -3.10 8.26 0.29
C PHE A 109 -4.37 8.03 -0.50
N SER A 110 -4.44 8.63 -1.69
CA SER A 110 -5.47 8.28 -2.66
C SER A 110 -4.89 7.28 -3.64
N LEU A 111 -5.61 6.21 -3.90
CA LEU A 111 -5.18 5.22 -4.88
C LEU A 111 -5.63 5.69 -6.25
N LYS A 112 -4.70 5.76 -7.20
CA LYS A 112 -4.98 6.28 -8.53
C LYS A 112 -4.40 5.37 -9.59
N ALA A 113 -5.07 5.35 -10.73
CA ALA A 113 -4.51 4.74 -11.93
C ALA A 113 -3.53 5.73 -12.54
N ALA A 114 -2.38 5.23 -12.96
CA ALA A 114 -1.36 6.07 -13.57
C ALA A 114 -1.72 6.44 -15.00
#